data_31df2c5cd22f30f20fb62296266d673a
#
_entry.id   31df2c5cd22f30f20fb62296266d673a
#
_cell.length_a   1.000
_cell.length_b   1.000
_cell.length_c   1.000
_cell.angle_alpha   90.00
_cell.angle_beta   90.00
_cell.angle_gamma   90.00
#
_symmetry.space_group_name_H-M   'P 1'
#
loop_
_entity.id
_entity.type
_entity.pdbx_description
1 polymer ?
#
loop_
_entity_poly.entity_id
_entity_poly.type
_entity_poly.pdbx_seq_one_letter_code
_entity_poly.pdbx_strand_id
1 'polypeptide(L)'
;AILSNNFSYSELNTQNLSRIFSYWSQNYEKIIFFSPIPESIDLHREFYKFGKVASSMSYKKHNLFYELIESIDIPDNIIIANSADFLCLDDIQDCFILENLPRMVDENHLSIYGAKDFGKAFINDRSFQGFFN
;
A
#
# COMPACT_ATOMS: atom_id res chain seq x y z
N ALA A 1 6.09 14.20 -5.62
CA ALA A 1 5.23 13.19 -6.23
C ALA A 1 4.78 12.16 -5.21
N ILE A 2 3.60 11.61 -5.40
CA ILE A 2 3.05 10.50 -4.61
C ILE A 2 2.92 9.32 -5.56
N LEU A 3 3.61 8.23 -5.24
CA LEU A 3 3.75 7.07 -6.13
C LEU A 3 3.35 5.78 -5.42
N SER A 4 2.66 4.93 -6.13
CA SER A 4 2.44 3.55 -5.75
C SER A 4 2.66 2.64 -6.96
N ASN A 5 3.02 1.41 -6.75
CA ASN A 5 3.18 0.45 -7.81
C ASN A 5 2.63 -0.91 -7.39
N ASN A 6 1.82 -1.49 -8.26
CA ASN A 6 1.33 -2.85 -8.08
C ASN A 6 2.30 -3.83 -8.75
N PHE A 7 3.35 -4.18 -8.01
CA PHE A 7 4.36 -5.13 -8.49
C PHE A 7 3.80 -6.55 -8.61
N SER A 8 4.13 -7.23 -9.70
CA SER A 8 4.11 -8.69 -9.72
C SER A 8 5.29 -9.23 -8.89
N TYR A 9 5.23 -10.48 -8.46
CA TYR A 9 6.35 -11.08 -7.71
C TYR A 9 7.67 -11.11 -8.50
N SER A 10 7.61 -11.28 -9.82
CA SER A 10 8.78 -11.27 -10.70
C SER A 10 9.41 -9.88 -10.84
N GLU A 11 8.61 -8.82 -10.72
CA GLU A 11 9.08 -7.43 -10.79
C GLU A 11 9.64 -6.92 -9.47
N LEU A 12 9.26 -7.55 -8.35
CA LEU A 12 9.68 -7.17 -7.03
C LEU A 12 11.04 -7.76 -6.70
N ASN A 13 12.10 -7.08 -7.12
CA ASN A 13 13.49 -7.42 -6.87
C ASN A 13 14.34 -6.16 -6.69
N THR A 14 15.54 -6.32 -6.11
CA THR A 14 16.43 -5.20 -5.77
C THR A 14 16.83 -4.37 -6.98
N GLN A 15 17.09 -5.00 -8.12
CA GLN A 15 17.50 -4.30 -9.34
C GLN A 15 16.39 -3.38 -9.86
N ASN A 16 15.16 -3.88 -9.93
CA ASN A 16 14.01 -3.09 -10.37
C ASN A 16 13.69 -1.95 -9.40
N LEU A 17 13.69 -2.22 -8.10
CA LEU A 17 13.44 -1.19 -7.10
C LEU A 17 14.51 -0.09 -7.15
N SER A 18 15.78 -0.45 -7.20
CA SER A 18 16.88 0.53 -7.33
C SER A 18 16.72 1.39 -8.58
N ARG A 19 16.36 0.78 -9.71
CA ARG A 19 16.14 1.51 -10.98
C ARG A 19 14.94 2.45 -10.88
N ILE A 20 13.83 2.01 -10.29
CA ILE A 20 12.63 2.81 -10.11
C ILE A 20 12.92 4.01 -9.19
N PHE A 21 13.55 3.77 -8.05
CA PHE A 21 13.88 4.83 -7.11
C PHE A 21 14.88 5.84 -7.71
N SER A 22 15.90 5.36 -8.42
CA SER A 22 16.84 6.24 -9.11
C SER A 22 16.15 7.11 -10.16
N TYR A 23 15.29 6.52 -10.98
CA TYR A 23 14.54 7.27 -12.00
C TYR A 23 13.68 8.37 -11.39
N TRP A 24 12.85 8.03 -10.39
CA TRP A 24 11.95 9.00 -9.77
C TRP A 24 12.70 10.07 -8.97
N SER A 25 13.76 9.66 -8.25
CA SER A 25 14.61 10.60 -7.49
C SER A 25 15.25 11.69 -8.35
N GLN A 26 15.58 11.39 -9.60
CA GLN A 26 16.15 12.37 -10.53
C GLN A 26 15.11 13.30 -11.14
N ASN A 27 13.84 12.95 -11.11
CA ASN A 27 12.77 13.71 -11.77
C ASN A 27 11.88 14.51 -10.83
N TYR A 28 11.98 14.29 -9.52
CA TYR A 28 11.14 14.95 -8.52
C TYR A 28 11.95 15.36 -7.29
N GLU A 29 11.66 16.52 -6.73
CA GLU A 29 12.34 17.03 -5.53
C GLU A 29 11.99 16.21 -4.28
N LYS A 30 10.74 15.82 -4.15
CA LYS A 30 10.23 15.05 -3.02
C LYS A 30 9.28 13.95 -3.50
N ILE A 31 9.44 12.77 -2.93
CA ILE A 31 8.67 11.59 -3.32
C ILE A 31 8.16 10.88 -2.06
N ILE A 32 6.88 10.58 -2.03
CA ILE A 32 6.30 9.57 -1.13
C ILE A 32 6.00 8.34 -1.98
N PHE A 33 6.62 7.24 -1.63
CA PHE A 33 6.42 5.96 -2.30
C PHE A 33 5.70 5.00 -1.35
N PHE A 34 4.50 4.59 -1.72
CA PHE A 34 3.73 3.63 -0.94
C PHE A 34 4.24 2.21 -1.15
N SER A 35 4.43 1.49 -0.05
CA SER A 35 4.68 0.05 -0.09
C SER A 35 3.50 -0.70 -0.74
N PRO A 36 3.73 -1.93 -1.27
CA PRO A 36 2.64 -2.78 -1.73
C PRO A 36 1.56 -2.95 -0.66
N ILE A 37 0.31 -2.86 -1.07
CA ILE A 37 -0.84 -3.10 -0.20
C ILE A 37 -0.87 -4.59 0.16
N PRO A 38 -1.17 -4.94 1.44
CA PRO A 38 -1.48 -6.32 1.79
C PRO A 38 -2.63 -6.85 0.94
N GLU A 39 -2.49 -8.07 0.43
CA GLU A 39 -3.48 -8.66 -0.48
C GLU A 39 -4.56 -9.41 0.31
N SER A 40 -5.82 -9.26 -0.10
CA SER A 40 -6.91 -10.08 0.42
C SER A 40 -7.01 -11.39 -0.34
N ILE A 41 -7.19 -12.49 0.39
CA ILE A 41 -7.42 -13.79 -0.20
C ILE A 41 -8.93 -14.05 -0.24
N ASP A 42 -9.46 -14.32 -1.44
CA ASP A 42 -10.87 -14.66 -1.66
C ASP A 42 -11.92 -13.64 -1.18
N LEU A 43 -11.57 -12.34 -1.07
CA LEU A 43 -12.48 -11.30 -0.60
C LEU A 43 -13.82 -11.31 -1.34
N HIS A 44 -13.80 -11.37 -2.67
CA HIS A 44 -15.02 -11.39 -3.49
C HIS A 44 -15.90 -12.57 -3.19
N ARG A 45 -15.33 -13.75 -3.10
CA ARG A 45 -16.05 -14.98 -2.81
C ARG A 45 -16.67 -14.97 -1.42
N GLU A 46 -15.89 -14.56 -0.43
CA GLU A 46 -16.29 -14.55 0.97
C GLU A 46 -17.36 -13.47 1.24
N PHE A 47 -17.15 -12.27 0.73
CA PHE A 47 -18.05 -11.15 0.98
C PHE A 47 -19.37 -11.27 0.19
N TYR A 48 -19.27 -11.50 -1.12
CA TYR A 48 -20.47 -11.50 -1.97
C TYR A 48 -21.27 -12.79 -1.93
N LYS A 49 -20.65 -13.95 -1.68
CA LYS A 49 -21.36 -15.21 -1.53
C LYS A 49 -21.90 -15.47 -0.13
N PHE A 50 -21.16 -15.07 0.89
CA PHE A 50 -21.43 -15.49 2.27
C PHE A 50 -21.66 -14.33 3.23
N GLY A 51 -21.54 -13.09 2.79
CA GLY A 51 -21.60 -11.91 3.66
C GLY A 51 -20.50 -11.88 4.73
N LYS A 52 -19.45 -12.66 4.53
CA LYS A 52 -18.32 -12.77 5.47
C LYS A 52 -17.15 -11.94 4.99
N VAL A 53 -16.39 -11.43 5.93
CA VAL A 53 -15.11 -10.78 5.67
C VAL A 53 -14.06 -11.84 5.41
N ALA A 54 -13.17 -11.59 4.46
CA ALA A 54 -12.01 -12.45 4.26
C ALA A 54 -11.26 -12.63 5.59
N SER A 55 -11.10 -13.86 6.01
CA SER A 55 -10.48 -14.20 7.29
C SER A 55 -8.95 -14.14 7.24
N SER A 56 -8.36 -13.93 6.07
CA SER A 56 -6.92 -13.96 5.88
C SER A 56 -6.42 -12.88 4.92
N MET A 57 -5.32 -12.24 5.31
CA MET A 57 -4.52 -11.35 4.48
C MET A 57 -3.20 -12.01 4.11
N SER A 58 -2.72 -11.75 2.93
CA SER A 58 -1.35 -12.07 2.54
C SER A 58 -0.47 -10.81 2.63
N TYR A 59 0.50 -10.87 3.52
CA TYR A 59 1.56 -9.86 3.64
C TYR A 59 2.82 -10.24 2.86
N LYS A 60 2.80 -11.30 2.07
CA LYS A 60 4.00 -11.82 1.38
C LYS A 60 4.69 -10.77 0.53
N LYS A 61 3.94 -10.11 -0.33
CA LYS A 61 4.49 -9.07 -1.22
C LYS A 61 4.93 -7.84 -0.44
N HIS A 62 4.14 -7.42 0.54
CA HIS A 62 4.47 -6.33 1.45
C HIS A 62 5.76 -6.59 2.23
N ASN A 63 5.89 -7.76 2.85
CA ASN A 63 7.09 -8.14 3.60
C ASN A 63 8.32 -8.27 2.69
N LEU A 64 8.16 -8.90 1.52
CA LEU A 64 9.25 -8.99 0.54
C LEU A 64 9.75 -7.61 0.11
N PHE A 65 8.86 -6.66 -0.11
CA PHE A 65 9.24 -5.28 -0.41
C PHE A 65 10.15 -4.69 0.67
N TYR A 66 9.76 -4.82 1.95
CA TYR A 66 10.57 -4.32 3.06
C TYR A 66 11.91 -5.03 3.21
N GLU A 67 11.98 -6.34 3.04
CA GLU A 67 13.23 -7.10 3.01
C GLU A 67 14.16 -6.58 1.89
N LEU A 68 13.63 -6.32 0.71
CA LEU A 68 14.41 -5.87 -0.43
C LEU A 68 14.95 -4.44 -0.24
N ILE A 69 14.15 -3.52 0.29
CA ILE A 69 14.60 -2.13 0.49
C ILE A 69 15.64 -1.99 1.58
N GLU A 70 15.75 -2.92 2.53
CA GLU A 70 16.83 -2.96 3.51
C GLU A 70 18.21 -3.18 2.87
N SER A 71 18.25 -3.80 1.70
CA SER A 71 19.50 -4.14 0.99
C SER A 71 19.89 -3.16 -0.11
N ILE A 72 19.11 -2.09 -0.33
CA ILE A 72 19.37 -1.08 -1.36
C ILE A 72 19.48 0.32 -0.76
N ASP A 73 20.22 1.20 -1.43
CA ASP A 73 20.27 2.61 -1.06
C ASP A 73 19.01 3.32 -1.57
N ILE A 74 18.26 3.89 -0.63
CA ILE A 74 17.09 4.71 -0.96
C ILE A 74 17.53 6.16 -1.03
N PRO A 75 17.29 6.87 -2.14
CA PRO A 75 17.62 8.30 -2.25
C PRO A 75 16.94 9.13 -1.16
N ASP A 76 17.65 10.14 -0.63
CA ASP A 76 17.21 10.96 0.50
C ASP A 76 15.89 11.71 0.26
N ASN A 77 15.54 11.94 -1.00
CA ASN A 77 14.31 12.62 -1.37
C ASN A 77 13.11 11.66 -1.52
N ILE A 78 13.28 10.36 -1.20
CA ILE A 78 12.21 9.36 -1.20
C ILE A 78 11.85 8.96 0.23
N ILE A 79 10.58 9.10 0.58
CA ILE A 79 10.00 8.62 1.83
C ILE A 79 9.15 7.39 1.51
N ILE A 80 9.44 6.28 2.18
CA ILE A 80 8.61 5.07 2.07
C ILE A 80 7.46 5.17 3.07
N ALA A 81 6.24 5.15 2.55
CA ALA A 81 5.02 5.13 3.36
C ALA A 81 4.48 3.69 3.44
N ASN A 82 4.23 3.21 4.65
CA ASN A 82 3.66 1.88 4.86
C ASN A 82 2.16 1.91 4.57
N SER A 83 1.74 1.30 3.46
CA SER A 83 0.34 1.25 3.05
C SER A 83 -0.58 0.59 4.08
N ALA A 84 -0.07 -0.37 4.85
CA ALA A 84 -0.85 -1.05 5.88
C ALA A 84 -1.30 -0.10 7.00
N ASP A 85 -0.52 0.93 7.31
CA ASP A 85 -0.85 1.89 8.36
C ASP A 85 -2.09 2.73 8.04
N PHE A 86 -2.40 2.89 6.75
CA PHE A 86 -3.56 3.65 6.27
C PHE A 86 -4.76 2.78 5.90
N LEU A 87 -4.54 1.49 5.74
CA LEU A 87 -5.56 0.53 5.33
C LEU A 87 -6.11 -0.25 6.52
N CYS A 88 -5.23 -0.71 7.39
CA CYS A 88 -5.55 -1.56 8.53
C CYS A 88 -5.39 -0.76 9.82
N LEU A 89 -6.49 -0.23 10.36
CA LEU A 89 -6.44 0.62 11.56
C LEU A 89 -6.21 -0.23 12.83
N ASP A 90 -7.27 -0.82 13.39
CA ASP A 90 -7.19 -1.52 14.68
C ASP A 90 -7.37 -3.04 14.56
N ASP A 91 -8.01 -3.53 13.51
CA ASP A 91 -8.37 -4.93 13.29
C ASP A 91 -8.10 -5.34 11.83
N ILE A 92 -7.84 -6.61 11.60
CA ILE A 92 -7.72 -7.20 10.26
C ILE A 92 -8.99 -6.96 9.42
N GLN A 93 -10.15 -6.90 10.04
CA GLN A 93 -11.41 -6.58 9.36
C GLN A 93 -11.44 -5.15 8.82
N ASP A 94 -10.81 -4.21 9.50
CA ASP A 94 -10.71 -2.82 9.07
C ASP A 94 -9.95 -2.65 7.75
N CYS A 95 -9.10 -3.63 7.42
CA CYS A 95 -8.40 -3.63 6.14
C CYS A 95 -9.34 -3.84 4.95
N PHE A 96 -10.48 -4.48 5.16
CA PHE A 96 -11.35 -4.93 4.07
C PHE A 96 -12.71 -4.28 4.06
N ILE A 97 -13.27 -3.96 5.24
CA ILE A 97 -14.63 -3.44 5.35
C ILE A 97 -14.65 -2.16 6.16
N LEU A 98 -15.31 -1.15 5.61
CA LEU A 98 -15.60 0.13 6.24
C LEU A 98 -17.11 0.35 6.18
N GLU A 99 -17.77 0.45 7.35
CA GLU A 99 -19.22 0.73 7.44
C GLU A 99 -20.06 -0.22 6.56
N ASN A 100 -19.77 -1.51 6.62
CA ASN A 100 -20.39 -2.56 5.80
C ASN A 100 -20.14 -2.46 4.28
N LEU A 101 -19.21 -1.62 3.84
CA LEU A 101 -18.79 -1.52 2.46
C LEU A 101 -17.38 -2.08 2.27
N PRO A 102 -17.13 -2.84 1.20
CA PRO A 102 -15.80 -3.38 0.95
C PRO A 102 -14.81 -2.26 0.62
N ARG A 103 -13.65 -2.28 1.29
CA ARG A 103 -12.52 -1.37 0.97
C ARG A 103 -11.79 -1.77 -0.31
N MET A 104 -11.88 -3.02 -0.70
CA MET A 104 -11.21 -3.59 -1.87
C MET A 104 -12.25 -3.98 -2.92
N VAL A 105 -11.93 -3.84 -4.20
CA VAL A 105 -12.74 -4.38 -5.30
C VAL A 105 -12.28 -5.77 -5.70
N ASP A 106 -11.02 -6.08 -5.48
CA ASP A 106 -10.40 -7.38 -5.71
C ASP A 106 -9.27 -7.63 -4.71
N GLU A 107 -8.36 -8.54 -5.01
CA GLU A 107 -7.29 -8.96 -4.10
C GLU A 107 -6.34 -7.83 -3.71
N ASN A 108 -6.15 -6.81 -4.57
CA ASN A 108 -5.15 -5.77 -4.39
C ASN A 108 -5.53 -4.36 -4.88
N HIS A 109 -6.78 -4.14 -5.25
CA HIS A 109 -7.26 -2.82 -5.65
C HIS A 109 -8.29 -2.27 -4.65
N LEU A 110 -8.09 -1.02 -4.26
CA LEU A 110 -9.03 -0.32 -3.39
C LEU A 110 -10.32 0.02 -4.13
N SER A 111 -11.45 -0.13 -3.44
CA SER A 111 -12.72 0.44 -3.88
C SER A 111 -12.68 1.97 -3.77
N ILE A 112 -13.66 2.66 -4.33
CA ILE A 112 -13.80 4.12 -4.17
C ILE A 112 -13.89 4.49 -2.68
N TYR A 113 -14.58 3.72 -1.88
CA TYR A 113 -14.69 3.94 -0.43
C TYR A 113 -13.35 3.70 0.28
N GLY A 114 -12.69 2.61 -0.04
CA GLY A 114 -11.36 2.28 0.49
C GLY A 114 -10.32 3.34 0.11
N ALA A 115 -10.33 3.80 -1.12
CA ALA A 115 -9.40 4.84 -1.59
C ALA A 115 -9.65 6.20 -0.89
N LYS A 116 -10.91 6.59 -0.68
CA LYS A 116 -11.24 7.80 0.07
C LYS A 116 -10.80 7.73 1.52
N ASP A 117 -11.03 6.60 2.17
CA ASP A 117 -10.66 6.41 3.57
C ASP A 117 -9.14 6.36 3.74
N PHE A 118 -8.45 5.62 2.90
CA PHE A 118 -6.99 5.60 2.82
C PHE A 118 -6.41 7.01 2.63
N GLY A 119 -6.95 7.77 1.69
CA GLY A 119 -6.52 9.14 1.43
C GLY A 119 -6.73 10.08 2.62
N LYS A 120 -7.85 9.96 3.33
CA LYS A 120 -8.10 10.73 4.57
C LYS A 120 -7.10 10.38 5.67
N ALA A 121 -6.86 9.09 5.90
CA ALA A 121 -5.89 8.63 6.89
C ALA A 121 -4.49 9.16 6.57
N PHE A 122 -4.08 9.08 5.31
CA PHE A 122 -2.78 9.58 4.84
C PHE A 122 -2.63 11.10 5.01
N ILE A 123 -3.60 11.90 4.59
CA ILE A 123 -3.54 13.37 4.69
C ILE A 123 -3.50 13.83 6.14
N ASN A 124 -4.16 13.11 7.04
CA ASN A 124 -4.20 13.44 8.47
C ASN A 124 -2.97 12.92 9.24
N ASP A 125 -2.13 12.09 8.63
CA ASP A 125 -0.92 11.59 9.27
C ASP A 125 0.11 12.70 9.42
N ARG A 126 0.49 12.98 10.67
CA ARG A 126 1.43 14.05 11.01
C ARG A 126 2.83 13.85 10.41
N SER A 127 3.21 12.61 10.16
CA SER A 127 4.53 12.26 9.59
C SER A 127 4.72 12.84 8.20
N PHE A 128 3.63 13.07 7.45
CA PHE A 128 3.66 13.56 6.06
C PHE A 128 3.20 15.00 5.90
N GLN A 129 2.78 15.67 6.97
CA GLN A 129 2.29 17.06 6.89
C GLN A 129 3.33 18.03 6.32
N GLY A 130 4.62 17.85 6.66
CA GLY A 130 5.70 18.66 6.12
C GLY A 130 5.93 18.47 4.61
N PHE A 131 5.45 17.40 4.02
CA PHE A 131 5.56 17.15 2.58
C PHE A 131 4.65 18.06 1.77
N PHE A 132 3.49 18.46 2.30
CA PHE A 132 2.49 19.27 1.60
C PHE A 132 2.68 20.78 1.81
N ASN A 133 3.61 21.19 2.64
CA ASN A 133 3.87 22.60 2.95
C ASN A 133 4.98 23.20 2.07
#